data_03550ac73e003e9d673033704d4df81a
#
_entry.id   03550ac73e003e9d673033704d4df81a
#
_cell.length_a   1.000
_cell.length_b   1.000
_cell.length_c   1.000
_cell.angle_alpha   90.00
_cell.angle_beta   90.00
_cell.angle_gamma   90.00
#
_symmetry.space_group_name_H-M   'P 1'
#
loop_
_entity.id
_entity.type
_entity.pdbx_description
1 polymer ?
#
loop_
_entity_poly.entity_id
_entity_poly.type
_entity_poly.pdbx_seq_one_letter_code
_entity_poly.pdbx_strand_id
1 'polypeptide(L)'
;MLIIAALYLALNAALLTFGKALIISQIEKNLYAKASLEKVTFGLPLSINIDKLSIEGLFKADSVLVSPSIMGFLAGRIILNSLKIARPEITLTRDKDDKFNLPRIESKGKAPPILLAGLKIQDGKLIFLDKKIDPDGYRVVVNDINVDIAKVAFPPTSLYTNFKASAIFVNGASSPAGKAIASGWIDFGPKDMDGKFELKDVEAVVLSPYYQNIIPAKKLHSGKLNFIADLKAKNNDLLVKCHLEFSDIVYGKEEGEGKNSVSDLFSDALGIFSDASGRVTFDFSFNTKLDKPRVDLINLKGTIAQAAAQNIASQPPENVIEKVKETAKKFKEFGKSLKDIFKKEE
;
A
#
# COMPACT_ATOMS: atom_id res chain seq x y z
N MET A 1 -28.04 -2.77 40.82
CA MET A 1 -27.34 -3.93 40.23
C MET A 1 -28.27 -4.79 39.35
N LEU A 2 -29.38 -5.34 39.90
CA LEU A 2 -30.31 -6.20 39.16
C LEU A 2 -30.93 -5.54 37.91
N ILE A 3 -31.33 -4.27 37.98
CA ILE A 3 -31.93 -3.52 36.86
C ILE A 3 -30.92 -3.36 35.73
N ILE A 4 -29.64 -3.05 36.03
CA ILE A 4 -28.57 -2.90 35.05
C ILE A 4 -28.28 -4.26 34.37
N ALA A 5 -28.25 -5.35 35.16
CA ALA A 5 -28.06 -6.69 34.63
C ALA A 5 -29.24 -7.12 33.73
N ALA A 6 -30.48 -6.85 34.13
CA ALA A 6 -31.67 -7.13 33.33
C ALA A 6 -31.69 -6.32 32.02
N LEU A 7 -31.34 -5.02 32.06
CA LEU A 7 -31.23 -4.18 30.87
C LEU A 7 -30.12 -4.67 29.92
N TYR A 8 -28.98 -5.06 30.47
CA TYR A 8 -27.88 -5.64 29.73
C TYR A 8 -28.30 -6.93 28.99
N LEU A 9 -28.98 -7.85 29.71
CA LEU A 9 -29.47 -9.09 29.13
C LEU A 9 -30.53 -8.84 28.05
N ALA A 10 -31.47 -7.94 28.29
CA ALA A 10 -32.50 -7.57 27.33
C ALA A 10 -31.90 -6.95 26.06
N LEU A 11 -30.92 -6.07 26.21
CA LEU A 11 -30.24 -5.44 25.08
C LEU A 11 -29.44 -6.47 24.25
N ASN A 12 -28.72 -7.39 24.90
CA ASN A 12 -28.05 -8.47 24.19
C ASN A 12 -29.05 -9.40 23.47
N ALA A 13 -30.16 -9.76 24.08
CA ALA A 13 -31.21 -10.54 23.44
C ALA A 13 -31.78 -9.82 22.21
N ALA A 14 -32.03 -8.53 22.29
CA ALA A 14 -32.49 -7.72 21.16
C ALA A 14 -31.45 -7.64 20.03
N LEU A 15 -30.17 -7.47 20.35
CA LEU A 15 -29.09 -7.44 19.37
C LEU A 15 -28.88 -8.83 18.70
N LEU A 16 -28.98 -9.91 19.45
CA LEU A 16 -28.90 -11.27 18.92
C LEU A 16 -30.05 -11.56 17.93
N THR A 17 -31.26 -11.05 18.19
CA THR A 17 -32.44 -11.31 17.35
C THR A 17 -32.55 -10.34 16.17
N PHE A 18 -32.44 -9.05 16.41
CA PHE A 18 -32.68 -8.02 15.39
C PHE A 18 -31.42 -7.34 14.89
N GLY A 19 -30.39 -7.21 15.72
CA GLY A 19 -29.17 -6.46 15.40
C GLY A 19 -28.39 -7.08 14.22
N LYS A 20 -28.33 -8.41 14.17
CA LYS A 20 -27.70 -9.14 13.07
C LYS A 20 -28.33 -8.80 11.72
N ALA A 21 -29.66 -8.95 11.61
CA ALA A 21 -30.40 -8.67 10.39
C ALA A 21 -30.30 -7.20 9.97
N LEU A 22 -30.36 -6.28 10.95
CA LEU A 22 -30.23 -4.84 10.68
C LEU A 22 -28.85 -4.49 10.12
N ILE A 23 -27.76 -4.97 10.73
CA ILE A 23 -26.39 -4.69 10.29
C ILE A 23 -26.17 -5.27 8.89
N ILE A 24 -26.54 -6.52 8.64
CA ILE A 24 -26.43 -7.15 7.32
C ILE A 24 -27.18 -6.31 6.28
N SER A 25 -28.45 -5.99 6.53
CA SER A 25 -29.27 -5.19 5.61
C SER A 25 -28.65 -3.82 5.31
N GLN A 26 -28.09 -3.14 6.32
CA GLN A 26 -27.44 -1.84 6.11
C GLN A 26 -26.14 -1.97 5.29
N ILE A 27 -25.32 -3.00 5.52
CA ILE A 27 -24.12 -3.25 4.75
C ILE A 27 -24.49 -3.55 3.29
N GLU A 28 -25.41 -4.48 3.04
CA GLU A 28 -25.83 -4.86 1.71
C GLU A 28 -26.44 -3.70 0.91
N LYS A 29 -27.26 -2.88 1.58
CA LYS A 29 -27.87 -1.69 0.97
C LYS A 29 -26.86 -0.62 0.57
N ASN A 30 -25.81 -0.43 1.38
CA ASN A 30 -24.84 0.65 1.14
C ASN A 30 -23.64 0.21 0.29
N LEU A 31 -23.25 -1.07 0.34
CA LEU A 31 -22.10 -1.58 -0.38
C LEU A 31 -22.48 -2.40 -1.62
N TYR A 32 -23.76 -2.69 -1.84
CA TYR A 32 -24.26 -3.54 -2.95
C TYR A 32 -23.55 -4.89 -3.02
N ALA A 33 -23.17 -5.44 -1.87
CA ALA A 33 -22.48 -6.72 -1.73
C ALA A 33 -23.14 -7.54 -0.62
N LYS A 34 -23.20 -8.85 -0.79
CA LYS A 34 -23.76 -9.75 0.23
C LYS A 34 -22.89 -9.73 1.48
N ALA A 35 -23.53 -9.66 2.63
CA ALA A 35 -22.87 -9.66 3.92
C ALA A 35 -23.38 -10.79 4.82
N SER A 36 -22.51 -11.27 5.68
CA SER A 36 -22.84 -12.23 6.73
C SER A 36 -22.04 -11.92 7.98
N LEU A 37 -22.58 -12.31 9.13
CA LEU A 37 -21.86 -12.26 10.41
C LEU A 37 -22.39 -13.38 11.32
N GLU A 38 -21.59 -13.80 12.29
CA GLU A 38 -22.00 -14.85 13.23
C GLU A 38 -22.95 -14.31 14.28
N LYS A 39 -22.50 -13.33 15.07
CA LYS A 39 -23.31 -12.72 16.13
C LYS A 39 -22.94 -11.26 16.37
N VAL A 40 -23.86 -10.56 17.04
CA VAL A 40 -23.67 -9.21 17.54
C VAL A 40 -23.93 -9.23 19.04
N THR A 41 -22.99 -8.67 19.81
CA THR A 41 -23.11 -8.60 21.27
C THR A 41 -22.87 -7.18 21.77
N PHE A 42 -23.54 -6.84 22.86
CA PHE A 42 -23.35 -5.58 23.58
C PHE A 42 -22.39 -5.77 24.75
N GLY A 43 -21.43 -4.87 24.90
CA GLY A 43 -20.48 -4.83 26.01
C GLY A 43 -20.59 -3.54 26.81
N LEU A 44 -20.29 -3.63 28.10
CA LEU A 44 -20.25 -2.45 28.98
C LEU A 44 -18.87 -1.74 28.87
N PRO A 45 -18.81 -0.40 29.04
CA PRO A 45 -19.90 0.52 29.32
C PRO A 45 -20.82 0.85 28.13
N LEU A 46 -20.30 0.85 26.90
CA LEU A 46 -21.04 0.98 25.66
C LEU A 46 -20.13 0.50 24.50
N SER A 47 -20.33 -0.72 24.08
CA SER A 47 -19.64 -1.28 22.91
C SER A 47 -20.51 -2.29 22.20
N ILE A 48 -20.30 -2.41 20.90
CA ILE A 48 -20.93 -3.40 20.03
C ILE A 48 -19.81 -4.24 19.44
N ASN A 49 -19.86 -5.54 19.71
CA ASN A 49 -18.94 -6.48 19.09
C ASN A 49 -19.68 -7.27 18.01
N ILE A 50 -19.09 -7.33 16.81
CA ILE A 50 -19.59 -8.04 15.65
C ILE A 50 -18.57 -9.14 15.35
N ASP A 51 -18.96 -10.41 15.47
CA ASP A 51 -18.09 -11.54 15.26
C ASP A 51 -18.27 -12.12 13.84
N LYS A 52 -17.14 -12.50 13.22
CA LYS A 52 -17.05 -13.14 11.90
C LYS A 52 -17.79 -12.38 10.81
N LEU A 53 -17.58 -11.06 10.76
CA LEU A 53 -18.11 -10.24 9.67
C LEU A 53 -17.45 -10.62 8.35
N SER A 54 -18.27 -10.89 7.32
CA SER A 54 -17.82 -11.17 5.97
C SER A 54 -18.64 -10.37 4.95
N ILE A 55 -17.95 -9.77 3.98
CA ILE A 55 -18.52 -9.13 2.81
C ILE A 55 -17.97 -9.87 1.59
N GLU A 56 -18.84 -10.45 0.81
CA GLU A 56 -18.50 -11.38 -0.27
C GLU A 56 -17.50 -10.77 -1.25
N GLY A 57 -16.40 -11.52 -1.51
CA GLY A 57 -15.36 -11.13 -2.47
C GLY A 57 -14.47 -9.95 -2.08
N LEU A 58 -14.66 -9.36 -0.89
CA LEU A 58 -13.93 -8.15 -0.50
C LEU A 58 -13.28 -8.24 0.89
N PHE A 59 -14.04 -8.61 1.92
CA PHE A 59 -13.62 -8.39 3.29
C PHE A 59 -14.11 -9.48 4.24
N LYS A 60 -13.26 -9.92 5.16
CA LYS A 60 -13.63 -10.74 6.32
C LYS A 60 -12.93 -10.18 7.54
N ALA A 61 -13.51 -10.31 8.71
CA ALA A 61 -12.86 -10.00 9.97
C ALA A 61 -13.34 -10.95 11.07
N ASP A 62 -12.44 -11.32 11.95
CA ASP A 62 -12.78 -12.17 13.09
C ASP A 62 -13.65 -11.41 14.09
N SER A 63 -13.35 -10.14 14.34
CA SER A 63 -14.16 -9.30 15.22
C SER A 63 -14.04 -7.82 14.81
N VAL A 64 -15.17 -7.11 14.91
CA VAL A 64 -15.26 -5.66 14.76
C VAL A 64 -15.87 -5.10 16.01
N LEU A 65 -15.09 -4.37 16.82
CA LEU A 65 -15.53 -3.72 18.05
C LEU A 65 -15.74 -2.24 17.80
N VAL A 66 -16.97 -1.79 17.97
CA VAL A 66 -17.37 -0.38 17.87
C VAL A 66 -17.71 0.14 19.26
N SER A 67 -17.10 1.25 19.67
CA SER A 67 -17.38 1.89 20.95
C SER A 67 -17.94 3.30 20.72
N PRO A 68 -19.27 3.47 20.70
CA PRO A 68 -19.88 4.80 20.57
C PRO A 68 -19.63 5.68 21.80
N SER A 69 -19.70 6.99 21.62
CA SER A 69 -19.61 7.96 22.71
C SER A 69 -20.98 8.29 23.26
N ILE A 70 -21.23 7.98 24.52
CA ILE A 70 -22.47 8.34 25.21
C ILE A 70 -22.65 9.87 25.20
N MET A 71 -21.58 10.62 25.51
CA MET A 71 -21.62 12.08 25.52
C MET A 71 -21.87 12.67 24.14
N GLY A 72 -21.30 12.06 23.11
CA GLY A 72 -21.57 12.42 21.71
C GLY A 72 -23.05 12.26 21.38
N PHE A 73 -23.62 11.12 21.72
CA PHE A 73 -25.04 10.82 21.49
C PHE A 73 -25.97 11.81 22.23
N LEU A 74 -25.69 12.11 23.49
CA LEU A 74 -26.46 13.11 24.26
C LEU A 74 -26.36 14.53 23.67
N ALA A 75 -25.23 14.84 22.99
CA ALA A 75 -25.04 16.10 22.28
C ALA A 75 -25.58 16.08 20.83
N GLY A 76 -26.32 15.05 20.41
CA GLY A 76 -26.84 14.89 19.04
C GLY A 76 -25.78 14.70 17.97
N ARG A 77 -24.57 14.21 18.34
CA ARG A 77 -23.46 13.98 17.45
C ARG A 77 -23.11 12.49 17.37
N ILE A 78 -22.76 12.02 16.18
CA ILE A 78 -22.27 10.65 16.00
C ILE A 78 -20.76 10.64 16.24
N ILE A 79 -20.37 10.24 17.44
CA ILE A 79 -18.96 10.09 17.83
C ILE A 79 -18.70 8.64 18.20
N LEU A 80 -17.69 8.04 17.56
CA LEU A 80 -17.16 6.73 17.91
C LEU A 80 -15.83 6.93 18.65
N ASN A 81 -15.78 6.51 19.92
CA ASN A 81 -14.55 6.59 20.72
C ASN A 81 -13.46 5.66 20.16
N SER A 82 -13.87 4.49 19.68
CA SER A 82 -12.95 3.57 19.00
C SER A 82 -13.67 2.64 18.02
N LEU A 83 -12.95 2.28 16.96
CA LEU A 83 -13.26 1.18 16.06
C LEU A 83 -12.02 0.27 16.03
N LYS A 84 -12.17 -0.97 16.46
CA LYS A 84 -11.11 -1.99 16.42
C LYS A 84 -11.53 -3.12 15.51
N ILE A 85 -10.64 -3.52 14.61
CA ILE A 85 -10.88 -4.61 13.66
C ILE A 85 -9.75 -5.62 13.86
N ALA A 86 -10.10 -6.83 14.28
CA ALA A 86 -9.15 -7.89 14.53
C ALA A 86 -9.12 -8.88 13.36
N ARG A 87 -7.92 -9.18 12.92
CA ARG A 87 -7.61 -10.11 11.82
C ARG A 87 -8.49 -9.93 10.58
N PRO A 88 -8.58 -8.67 10.05
CA PRO A 88 -9.26 -8.48 8.79
C PRO A 88 -8.48 -9.13 7.65
N GLU A 89 -9.18 -9.81 6.75
CA GLU A 89 -8.66 -10.24 5.45
C GLU A 89 -9.37 -9.45 4.36
N ILE A 90 -8.60 -8.72 3.57
CA ILE A 90 -9.08 -7.92 2.44
C ILE A 90 -8.58 -8.57 1.15
N THR A 91 -9.48 -8.86 0.22
CA THR A 91 -9.14 -9.29 -1.14
C THR A 91 -9.40 -8.15 -2.11
N LEU A 92 -8.33 -7.53 -2.60
CA LEU A 92 -8.39 -6.45 -3.57
C LEU A 92 -8.01 -7.01 -4.95
N THR A 93 -8.91 -6.89 -5.91
CA THR A 93 -8.67 -7.32 -7.29
C THR A 93 -8.65 -6.12 -8.21
N ARG A 94 -7.59 -5.98 -9.01
CA ARG A 94 -7.52 -5.05 -10.14
C ARG A 94 -7.81 -5.81 -11.43
N ASP A 95 -8.79 -5.37 -12.19
CA ASP A 95 -9.12 -5.95 -13.49
C ASP A 95 -8.21 -5.41 -14.62
N LYS A 96 -8.44 -5.87 -15.85
CA LYS A 96 -7.70 -5.46 -17.04
C LYS A 96 -7.89 -3.97 -17.39
N ASP A 97 -8.99 -3.38 -16.96
CA ASP A 97 -9.37 -1.99 -17.20
C ASP A 97 -8.97 -1.04 -16.06
N ASP A 98 -8.04 -1.47 -15.17
CA ASP A 98 -7.62 -0.73 -13.97
C ASP A 98 -8.73 -0.49 -12.94
N LYS A 99 -9.83 -1.23 -12.98
CA LYS A 99 -10.90 -1.11 -12.00
C LYS A 99 -10.67 -2.08 -10.85
N PHE A 100 -10.95 -1.57 -9.66
CA PHE A 100 -10.87 -2.37 -8.43
C PHE A 100 -12.25 -2.90 -8.04
N ASN A 101 -12.28 -4.08 -7.39
CA ASN A 101 -13.50 -4.68 -6.81
C ASN A 101 -14.02 -3.93 -5.58
N LEU A 102 -13.71 -2.65 -5.44
CA LEU A 102 -14.19 -1.82 -4.34
C LEU A 102 -15.69 -1.55 -4.51
N PRO A 103 -16.47 -1.60 -3.42
CA PRO A 103 -17.89 -1.29 -3.46
C PRO A 103 -18.11 0.17 -3.85
N ARG A 104 -19.16 0.43 -4.62
CA ARG A 104 -19.59 1.79 -4.91
C ARG A 104 -20.32 2.34 -3.68
N ILE A 105 -19.73 3.32 -3.03
CA ILE A 105 -20.39 4.03 -1.92
C ILE A 105 -21.20 5.17 -2.54
N GLU A 106 -22.50 4.98 -2.68
CA GLU A 106 -23.40 6.07 -3.08
C GLU A 106 -23.81 6.87 -1.85
N SER A 107 -23.30 8.08 -1.71
CA SER A 107 -23.78 9.01 -0.69
C SER A 107 -25.11 9.62 -1.14
N LYS A 108 -26.23 9.06 -0.71
CA LYS A 108 -27.57 9.64 -0.92
C LYS A 108 -27.88 10.59 0.25
N GLY A 109 -27.59 11.89 0.03
CA GLY A 109 -27.94 12.94 0.99
C GLY A 109 -26.80 13.42 1.87
N LYS A 110 -27.04 14.46 2.68
CA LYS A 110 -26.12 14.96 3.69
C LYS A 110 -26.21 14.08 4.93
N ALA A 111 -25.42 13.02 4.99
CA ALA A 111 -25.28 12.25 6.22
C ALA A 111 -24.65 13.13 7.30
N PRO A 112 -25.08 13.01 8.57
CA PRO A 112 -24.44 13.72 9.67
C PRO A 112 -22.97 13.30 9.77
N PRO A 113 -22.05 14.23 10.09
CA PRO A 113 -20.65 13.90 10.21
C PRO A 113 -20.43 12.89 11.35
N ILE A 114 -19.66 11.87 11.06
CA ILE A 114 -19.21 10.86 12.04
C ILE A 114 -17.78 11.21 12.42
N LEU A 115 -17.53 11.41 13.71
CA LEU A 115 -16.17 11.56 14.24
C LEU A 115 -15.73 10.23 14.85
N LEU A 116 -14.62 9.70 14.35
CA LEU A 116 -13.97 8.53 14.91
C LEU A 116 -12.70 8.96 15.64
N ALA A 117 -12.67 8.80 16.97
CA ALA A 117 -11.55 9.24 17.79
C ALA A 117 -10.34 8.29 17.70
N GLY A 118 -10.56 7.03 17.35
CA GLY A 118 -9.47 6.07 17.10
C GLY A 118 -9.92 4.89 16.25
N LEU A 119 -9.11 4.54 15.25
CA LEU A 119 -9.24 3.33 14.45
C LEU A 119 -8.01 2.46 14.67
N LYS A 120 -8.21 1.18 15.00
CA LYS A 120 -7.15 0.18 15.10
C LYS A 120 -7.47 -1.03 14.25
N ILE A 121 -6.51 -1.42 13.43
CA ILE A 121 -6.48 -2.72 12.74
C ILE A 121 -5.36 -3.54 13.36
N GLN A 122 -5.64 -4.79 13.69
CA GLN A 122 -4.68 -5.71 14.30
C GLN A 122 -4.61 -7.00 13.49
N ASP A 123 -3.38 -7.41 13.16
CA ASP A 123 -3.06 -8.67 12.49
C ASP A 123 -3.84 -8.87 11.17
N GLY A 124 -3.98 -7.78 10.41
CA GLY A 124 -4.70 -7.80 9.14
C GLY A 124 -3.91 -8.50 8.03
N LYS A 125 -4.64 -8.92 7.00
CA LYS A 125 -4.10 -9.53 5.78
C LYS A 125 -4.70 -8.87 4.55
N LEU A 126 -3.85 -8.56 3.58
CA LEU A 126 -4.25 -8.09 2.26
C LEU A 126 -3.81 -9.11 1.22
N ILE A 127 -4.74 -9.52 0.38
CA ILE A 127 -4.48 -10.32 -0.82
C ILE A 127 -4.78 -9.41 -2.01
N PHE A 128 -3.75 -9.03 -2.74
CA PHE A 128 -3.90 -8.24 -3.96
C PHE A 128 -3.77 -9.15 -5.18
N LEU A 129 -4.80 -9.18 -6.01
CA LEU A 129 -4.85 -9.95 -7.26
C LEU A 129 -4.85 -8.98 -8.44
N ASP A 130 -3.77 -8.99 -9.20
CA ASP A 130 -3.57 -8.08 -10.31
C ASP A 130 -3.78 -8.79 -11.66
N LYS A 131 -4.98 -8.68 -12.22
CA LYS A 131 -5.35 -9.27 -13.51
C LYS A 131 -4.91 -8.44 -14.71
N LYS A 132 -4.40 -7.24 -14.49
CA LYS A 132 -3.78 -6.44 -15.55
C LYS A 132 -2.39 -6.97 -15.91
N ILE A 133 -1.65 -7.45 -14.91
CA ILE A 133 -0.31 -8.03 -15.10
C ILE A 133 -0.41 -9.49 -15.58
N ASP A 134 -1.25 -10.28 -14.92
CA ASP A 134 -1.48 -11.69 -15.24
C ASP A 134 -2.99 -11.94 -15.33
N PRO A 135 -3.53 -12.46 -16.44
CA PRO A 135 -4.97 -12.78 -16.58
C PRO A 135 -5.52 -13.68 -15.47
N ASP A 136 -4.71 -14.59 -14.94
CA ASP A 136 -5.06 -15.45 -13.80
C ASP A 136 -4.97 -14.73 -12.45
N GLY A 137 -4.35 -13.54 -12.44
CA GLY A 137 -4.17 -12.66 -11.29
C GLY A 137 -2.82 -12.84 -10.60
N TYR A 138 -1.87 -11.93 -10.89
CA TYR A 138 -0.63 -11.87 -10.12
C TYR A 138 -0.95 -11.57 -8.66
N ARG A 139 -0.48 -12.44 -7.76
CA ARG A 139 -0.86 -12.40 -6.35
C ARG A 139 0.25 -11.82 -5.48
N VAL A 140 -0.05 -10.70 -4.82
CA VAL A 140 0.78 -10.14 -3.75
C VAL A 140 0.05 -10.31 -2.42
N VAL A 141 0.74 -10.85 -1.42
CA VAL A 141 0.18 -11.05 -0.08
C VAL A 141 0.95 -10.23 0.93
N VAL A 142 0.21 -9.53 1.77
CA VAL A 142 0.73 -8.73 2.88
C VAL A 142 0.02 -9.17 4.16
N ASN A 143 0.79 -9.61 5.14
CA ASN A 143 0.31 -10.08 6.44
C ASN A 143 0.68 -9.11 7.56
N ASP A 144 0.22 -9.40 8.76
CA ASP A 144 0.54 -8.68 10.00
C ASP A 144 0.33 -7.16 9.86
N ILE A 145 -0.75 -6.80 9.15
CA ILE A 145 -1.11 -5.41 8.94
C ILE A 145 -1.63 -4.86 10.25
N ASN A 146 -0.88 -3.93 10.83
CA ASN A 146 -1.27 -3.20 12.02
C ASN A 146 -1.40 -1.71 11.67
N VAL A 147 -2.55 -1.11 11.96
CA VAL A 147 -2.84 0.29 11.69
C VAL A 147 -3.40 0.96 12.94
N ASP A 148 -2.91 2.14 13.24
CA ASP A 148 -3.43 3.02 14.29
C ASP A 148 -3.67 4.41 13.69
N ILE A 149 -4.92 4.85 13.68
CA ILE A 149 -5.33 6.16 13.17
C ILE A 149 -6.06 6.90 14.29
N ALA A 150 -5.59 8.08 14.61
CA ALA A 150 -6.20 8.95 15.60
C ALA A 150 -7.00 10.06 14.93
N LYS A 151 -8.26 10.22 15.34
CA LYS A 151 -9.15 11.31 14.95
C LYS A 151 -9.38 11.45 13.45
N VAL A 152 -10.37 10.73 12.94
CA VAL A 152 -10.80 10.89 11.53
C VAL A 152 -12.28 11.25 11.49
N ALA A 153 -12.67 12.14 10.59
CA ALA A 153 -14.06 12.52 10.36
C ALA A 153 -14.57 11.99 9.02
N PHE A 154 -15.83 11.60 8.96
CA PHE A 154 -16.54 11.25 7.74
C PHE A 154 -17.82 12.10 7.60
N PRO A 155 -17.99 12.84 6.48
CA PRO A 155 -17.02 13.05 5.40
C PRO A 155 -15.75 13.72 5.91
N PRO A 156 -14.60 13.59 5.21
CA PRO A 156 -13.34 14.20 5.62
C PRO A 156 -13.47 15.71 5.76
N THR A 157 -13.02 16.24 6.90
CA THR A 157 -13.02 17.67 7.22
C THR A 157 -11.64 18.11 7.64
N SER A 158 -11.45 19.41 7.90
CA SER A 158 -10.21 19.91 8.50
C SER A 158 -10.05 19.34 9.90
N LEU A 159 -9.27 18.27 9.99
CA LEU A 159 -8.96 17.57 11.23
C LEU A 159 -7.58 16.93 11.10
N TYR A 160 -6.71 17.25 12.04
CA TYR A 160 -5.38 16.69 12.13
C TYR A 160 -5.45 15.21 12.50
N THR A 161 -5.22 14.36 11.52
CA THR A 161 -5.31 12.89 11.64
C THR A 161 -3.90 12.29 11.66
N ASN A 162 -3.48 11.76 12.81
CA ASN A 162 -2.23 11.00 12.89
C ASN A 162 -2.45 9.55 12.48
N PHE A 163 -1.47 8.96 11.82
CA PHE A 163 -1.50 7.56 11.44
C PHE A 163 -0.16 6.87 11.64
N LYS A 164 -0.21 5.59 11.97
CA LYS A 164 0.91 4.64 11.95
C LYS A 164 0.43 3.33 11.35
N ALA A 165 1.25 2.72 10.50
CA ALA A 165 0.96 1.42 9.92
C ALA A 165 2.24 0.60 9.80
N SER A 166 2.10 -0.72 9.92
CA SER A 166 3.17 -1.68 9.61
C SER A 166 2.56 -2.91 8.96
N ALA A 167 3.35 -3.60 8.13
CA ALA A 167 2.92 -4.80 7.46
C ALA A 167 4.13 -5.64 7.02
N ILE A 168 3.94 -6.92 6.72
CA ILE A 168 4.95 -7.85 6.26
C ILE A 168 4.55 -8.39 4.88
N PHE A 169 5.40 -8.21 3.87
CA PHE A 169 5.26 -8.90 2.59
C PHE A 169 5.55 -10.38 2.76
N VAL A 170 4.86 -11.21 1.98
CA VAL A 170 5.02 -12.67 2.03
C VAL A 170 5.33 -13.19 0.65
N ASN A 171 6.33 -14.07 0.54
CA ASN A 171 6.66 -14.81 -0.66
C ASN A 171 6.19 -16.27 -0.53
N GLY A 172 5.53 -16.79 -1.56
CA GLY A 172 4.99 -18.14 -1.55
C GLY A 172 3.95 -18.37 -0.46
N ALA A 173 4.05 -19.47 0.25
CA ALA A 173 3.03 -19.89 1.22
C ALA A 173 3.01 -19.08 2.52
N SER A 174 4.16 -18.63 3.03
CA SER A 174 4.23 -17.89 4.31
C SER A 174 5.62 -17.31 4.66
N SER A 175 6.61 -17.36 3.76
CA SER A 175 7.95 -16.85 4.07
C SER A 175 7.93 -15.31 4.11
N PRO A 176 8.40 -14.66 5.17
CA PRO A 176 8.53 -13.21 5.22
C PRO A 176 9.45 -12.72 4.10
N ALA A 177 8.98 -11.75 3.33
CA ALA A 177 9.66 -11.22 2.15
C ALA A 177 9.90 -9.70 2.24
N GLY A 178 9.89 -9.16 3.44
CA GLY A 178 10.15 -7.75 3.72
C GLY A 178 9.06 -7.07 4.53
N LYS A 179 9.33 -5.83 4.93
CA LYS A 179 8.47 -5.05 5.82
C LYS A 179 8.09 -3.72 5.19
N ALA A 180 6.85 -3.30 5.39
CA ALA A 180 6.38 -1.95 5.12
C ALA A 180 6.06 -1.21 6.42
N ILE A 181 6.41 0.08 6.49
CA ILE A 181 6.12 0.96 7.63
C ILE A 181 5.64 2.29 7.05
N ALA A 182 4.57 2.85 7.62
CA ALA A 182 4.12 4.19 7.30
C ALA A 182 3.76 4.94 8.58
N SER A 183 4.07 6.24 8.63
CA SER A 183 3.68 7.10 9.74
C SER A 183 3.61 8.56 9.31
N GLY A 184 2.83 9.34 10.03
CA GLY A 184 2.69 10.76 9.75
C GLY A 184 1.39 11.33 10.23
N TRP A 185 1.04 12.46 9.64
CA TRP A 185 -0.26 13.09 9.82
C TRP A 185 -0.79 13.65 8.50
N ILE A 186 -2.10 13.80 8.41
CA ILE A 186 -2.81 14.40 7.29
C ILE A 186 -3.95 15.27 7.81
N ASP A 187 -4.15 16.44 7.21
CA ASP A 187 -5.36 17.24 7.33
C ASP A 187 -6.07 17.27 5.97
N PHE A 188 -7.21 16.61 5.90
CA PHE A 188 -7.97 16.45 4.66
C PHE A 188 -8.63 17.74 4.17
N GLY A 189 -8.88 18.70 5.05
CA GLY A 189 -9.49 19.99 4.67
C GLY A 189 -8.58 20.81 3.77
N PRO A 190 -7.45 21.31 4.27
CA PRO A 190 -6.47 22.03 3.45
C PRO A 190 -5.67 21.10 2.54
N LYS A 191 -5.75 19.77 2.72
CA LYS A 191 -4.92 18.75 2.06
C LYS A 191 -3.43 18.95 2.37
N ASP A 192 -3.15 19.15 3.65
CA ASP A 192 -1.80 19.24 4.19
C ASP A 192 -1.39 17.88 4.74
N MET A 193 -0.11 17.51 4.62
CA MET A 193 0.40 16.23 5.07
C MET A 193 1.91 16.32 5.39
N ASP A 194 2.35 15.59 6.40
CA ASP A 194 3.76 15.21 6.59
C ASP A 194 3.79 13.74 6.99
N GLY A 195 4.51 12.94 6.21
CA GLY A 195 4.54 11.51 6.43
C GLY A 195 5.78 10.86 5.85
N LYS A 196 6.04 9.65 6.31
CA LYS A 196 7.12 8.79 5.87
C LYS A 196 6.59 7.41 5.54
N PHE A 197 7.05 6.86 4.43
CA PHE A 197 6.81 5.48 4.02
C PHE A 197 8.14 4.77 3.84
N GLU A 198 8.28 3.56 4.36
CA GLU A 198 9.48 2.76 4.27
C GLU A 198 9.14 1.32 3.86
N LEU A 199 9.89 0.81 2.89
CA LEU A 199 10.02 -0.63 2.61
C LEU A 199 11.41 -1.06 3.06
N LYS A 200 11.49 -2.17 3.79
CA LYS A 200 12.76 -2.72 4.30
C LYS A 200 12.88 -4.18 3.90
N ASP A 201 14.02 -4.52 3.31
CA ASP A 201 14.40 -5.89 2.92
C ASP A 201 13.32 -6.62 2.11
N VAL A 202 12.57 -5.89 1.27
CA VAL A 202 11.54 -6.51 0.43
C VAL A 202 12.22 -7.33 -0.65
N GLU A 203 11.87 -8.62 -0.76
CA GLU A 203 12.35 -9.45 -1.86
C GLU A 203 11.89 -8.86 -3.18
N ALA A 204 12.85 -8.39 -3.98
CA ALA A 204 12.57 -7.70 -5.23
C ALA A 204 11.71 -8.55 -6.19
N VAL A 205 11.87 -9.87 -6.15
CA VAL A 205 11.11 -10.82 -6.98
C VAL A 205 9.59 -10.72 -6.73
N VAL A 206 9.15 -10.41 -5.49
CA VAL A 206 7.71 -10.25 -5.16
C VAL A 206 7.06 -9.09 -5.90
N LEU A 207 7.84 -8.07 -6.25
CA LEU A 207 7.37 -6.89 -6.96
C LEU A 207 7.82 -6.88 -8.43
N SER A 208 8.47 -7.94 -8.90
CA SER A 208 9.08 -8.01 -10.22
C SER A 208 8.17 -7.63 -11.38
N PRO A 209 6.89 -8.02 -11.45
CA PRO A 209 6.03 -7.66 -12.57
C PRO A 209 5.78 -6.15 -12.71
N TYR A 210 5.95 -5.38 -11.62
CA TYR A 210 5.70 -3.94 -11.62
C TYR A 210 6.86 -3.11 -12.15
N TYR A 211 8.07 -3.68 -12.19
CA TYR A 211 9.26 -3.01 -12.70
C TYR A 211 9.94 -3.75 -13.87
N GLN A 212 9.37 -4.88 -14.32
CA GLN A 212 9.95 -5.70 -15.40
C GLN A 212 10.14 -4.93 -16.73
N ASN A 213 9.37 -3.87 -16.97
CA ASN A 213 9.55 -3.00 -18.14
C ASN A 213 10.74 -2.03 -17.97
N ILE A 214 11.24 -1.87 -16.75
CA ILE A 214 12.39 -1.03 -16.41
C ILE A 214 13.60 -1.93 -16.17
N ILE A 215 13.41 -3.02 -15.43
CA ILE A 215 14.42 -4.02 -15.08
C ILE A 215 13.93 -5.37 -15.62
N PRO A 216 14.65 -6.04 -16.54
CA PRO A 216 14.24 -7.35 -17.05
C PRO A 216 14.14 -8.38 -15.92
N ALA A 217 12.94 -8.54 -15.38
CA ALA A 217 12.67 -9.37 -14.21
C ALA A 217 12.84 -10.86 -14.47
N LYS A 218 12.74 -11.31 -15.73
CA LYS A 218 12.89 -12.72 -16.10
C LYS A 218 14.21 -13.35 -15.70
N LYS A 219 15.24 -12.50 -15.45
CA LYS A 219 16.57 -12.95 -15.01
C LYS A 219 16.86 -12.66 -13.54
N LEU A 220 15.98 -11.93 -12.83
CA LEU A 220 16.18 -11.68 -11.41
C LEU A 220 15.83 -12.93 -10.60
N HIS A 221 16.85 -13.58 -10.04
CA HIS A 221 16.68 -14.76 -9.18
C HIS A 221 16.46 -14.37 -7.72
N SER A 222 17.19 -13.38 -7.23
CA SER A 222 17.01 -12.80 -5.92
C SER A 222 17.49 -11.35 -5.88
N GLY A 223 17.07 -10.62 -4.87
CA GLY A 223 17.51 -9.26 -4.59
C GLY A 223 16.66 -8.67 -3.48
N LYS A 224 17.21 -7.69 -2.79
CA LYS A 224 16.51 -6.93 -1.75
C LYS A 224 16.26 -5.51 -2.21
N LEU A 225 15.09 -5.01 -1.90
CA LEU A 225 14.64 -3.65 -2.16
C LEU A 225 14.43 -2.94 -0.83
N ASN A 226 15.12 -1.82 -0.64
CA ASN A 226 14.85 -0.84 0.40
C ASN A 226 14.33 0.45 -0.26
N PHE A 227 13.26 1.01 0.28
CA PHE A 227 12.67 2.23 -0.24
C PHE A 227 12.21 3.13 0.89
N ILE A 228 12.54 4.41 0.79
CA ILE A 228 12.08 5.43 1.72
C ILE A 228 11.43 6.53 0.89
N ALA A 229 10.25 6.98 1.30
CA ALA A 229 9.59 8.16 0.75
C ALA A 229 9.21 9.11 1.87
N ASP A 230 9.74 10.33 1.82
CA ASP A 230 9.30 11.45 2.66
C ASP A 230 8.25 12.26 1.89
N LEU A 231 7.07 12.40 2.47
CA LEU A 231 5.89 13.02 1.86
C LEU A 231 5.56 14.32 2.58
N LYS A 232 5.58 15.44 1.86
CA LYS A 232 5.17 16.74 2.40
C LYS A 232 4.18 17.41 1.47
N ALA A 233 2.96 17.61 1.96
CA ALA A 233 1.92 18.33 1.22
C ALA A 233 1.56 19.64 1.90
N LYS A 234 1.34 20.67 1.08
CA LYS A 234 0.81 21.96 1.47
C LYS A 234 -0.21 22.43 0.45
N ASN A 235 -1.45 22.69 0.89
CA ASN A 235 -2.55 23.09 0.01
C ASN A 235 -2.70 22.17 -1.21
N ASN A 236 -2.68 20.85 -0.98
CA ASN A 236 -2.75 19.82 -2.02
C ASN A 236 -1.49 19.63 -2.89
N ASP A 237 -0.47 20.49 -2.79
CA ASP A 237 0.81 20.30 -3.48
C ASP A 237 1.68 19.34 -2.67
N LEU A 238 1.90 18.14 -3.20
CA LEU A 238 2.66 17.08 -2.56
C LEU A 238 4.05 16.97 -3.19
N LEU A 239 5.07 17.23 -2.39
CA LEU A 239 6.47 16.89 -2.69
C LEU A 239 6.76 15.50 -2.09
N VAL A 240 7.25 14.59 -2.91
CA VAL A 240 7.74 13.27 -2.51
C VAL A 240 9.23 13.19 -2.77
N LYS A 241 10.01 12.93 -1.72
CA LYS A 241 11.44 12.64 -1.83
C LYS A 241 11.65 11.16 -1.60
N CYS A 242 12.29 10.50 -2.55
CA CYS A 242 12.46 9.06 -2.56
C CYS A 242 13.94 8.69 -2.51
N HIS A 243 14.23 7.68 -1.69
CA HIS A 243 15.49 6.96 -1.68
C HIS A 243 15.20 5.48 -1.95
N LEU A 244 15.77 4.94 -3.00
CA LEU A 244 15.60 3.55 -3.43
C LEU A 244 16.97 2.87 -3.47
N GLU A 245 17.08 1.73 -2.78
CA GLU A 245 18.29 0.92 -2.76
C GLU A 245 17.94 -0.52 -3.16
N PHE A 246 18.72 -1.06 -4.09
CA PHE A 246 18.74 -2.49 -4.39
C PHE A 246 20.07 -3.09 -3.92
N SER A 247 20.00 -4.25 -3.26
CA SER A 247 21.15 -5.00 -2.81
C SER A 247 20.96 -6.50 -3.03
N ASP A 248 22.04 -7.27 -2.87
CA ASP A 248 22.05 -8.74 -2.98
C ASP A 248 21.42 -9.24 -4.30
N ILE A 249 21.65 -8.51 -5.39
CA ILE A 249 21.04 -8.80 -6.70
C ILE A 249 21.73 -10.01 -7.33
N VAL A 250 20.95 -11.07 -7.57
CA VAL A 250 21.41 -12.28 -8.26
C VAL A 250 20.56 -12.50 -9.50
N TYR A 251 21.24 -12.62 -10.66
CA TYR A 251 20.59 -12.94 -11.93
C TYR A 251 20.69 -14.44 -12.22
N GLY A 252 19.58 -15.02 -12.69
CA GLY A 252 19.58 -16.39 -13.22
C GLY A 252 20.27 -16.46 -14.58
N LYS A 253 20.98 -17.55 -14.85
CA LYS A 253 21.48 -17.87 -16.19
C LYS A 253 20.36 -18.57 -16.96
N GLU A 254 19.87 -17.99 -18.06
CA GLU A 254 19.05 -18.73 -19.02
C GLU A 254 19.99 -19.49 -19.97
N GLU A 255 19.82 -20.81 -20.06
CA GLU A 255 20.51 -21.63 -21.06
C GLU A 255 19.94 -21.30 -22.44
N GLY A 256 20.76 -20.71 -23.32
CA GLY A 256 20.42 -20.58 -24.74
C GLY A 256 20.31 -19.20 -25.34
N GLU A 257 20.43 -18.11 -24.60
CA GLU A 257 20.49 -16.75 -25.19
C GLU A 257 21.92 -16.34 -25.57
N GLY A 258 22.09 -15.85 -26.80
CA GLY A 258 23.36 -15.33 -27.30
C GLY A 258 23.84 -14.11 -26.48
N LYS A 259 25.14 -13.90 -26.45
CA LYS A 259 25.91 -12.89 -25.67
C LYS A 259 25.50 -11.41 -25.83
N ASN A 260 24.42 -11.06 -26.52
CA ASN A 260 24.01 -9.68 -26.83
C ASN A 260 22.52 -9.43 -26.56
N SER A 261 21.93 -10.08 -25.55
CA SER A 261 20.52 -9.80 -25.20
C SER A 261 20.38 -8.44 -24.48
N VAL A 262 19.23 -7.79 -24.62
CA VAL A 262 18.90 -6.54 -23.89
C VAL A 262 19.08 -6.73 -22.38
N SER A 263 18.91 -7.95 -21.88
CA SER A 263 19.09 -8.32 -20.48
C SER A 263 20.56 -8.35 -20.03
N ASP A 264 21.50 -8.70 -20.92
CA ASP A 264 22.94 -8.65 -20.59
C ASP A 264 23.41 -7.20 -20.52
N LEU A 265 22.90 -6.35 -21.43
CA LEU A 265 23.16 -4.90 -21.40
C LEU A 265 22.62 -4.27 -20.11
N PHE A 266 21.47 -4.74 -19.60
CA PHE A 266 20.92 -4.23 -18.36
C PHE A 266 21.66 -4.75 -17.13
N SER A 267 22.02 -6.02 -17.09
CA SER A 267 22.87 -6.61 -16.03
C SER A 267 24.22 -5.89 -15.94
N ASP A 268 24.83 -5.63 -17.10
CA ASP A 268 26.05 -4.85 -17.21
C ASP A 268 25.84 -3.39 -16.76
N ALA A 269 24.71 -2.78 -17.12
CA ALA A 269 24.35 -1.42 -16.68
C ALA A 269 24.16 -1.35 -15.16
N LEU A 270 23.47 -2.32 -14.54
CA LEU A 270 23.37 -2.38 -13.08
C LEU A 270 24.73 -2.58 -12.41
N GLY A 271 25.63 -3.37 -13.00
CA GLY A 271 27.01 -3.49 -12.54
C GLY A 271 27.79 -2.16 -12.59
N ILE A 272 27.43 -1.27 -13.53
CA ILE A 272 27.99 0.09 -13.64
C ILE A 272 27.41 1.01 -12.54
N PHE A 273 26.12 0.84 -12.21
CA PHE A 273 25.42 1.63 -11.20
C PHE A 273 25.70 1.15 -9.77
N SER A 274 26.28 -0.04 -9.59
CA SER A 274 26.60 -0.58 -8.29
C SER A 274 27.79 0.16 -7.66
N ASP A 275 27.70 0.41 -6.37
CA ASP A 275 28.85 0.81 -5.56
C ASP A 275 29.81 -0.37 -5.36
N ALA A 276 30.91 -0.15 -4.63
CA ALA A 276 31.92 -1.18 -4.32
C ALA A 276 31.36 -2.38 -3.53
N SER A 277 30.16 -2.25 -2.92
CA SER A 277 29.44 -3.30 -2.19
C SER A 277 28.37 -4.00 -3.03
N GLY A 278 28.24 -3.66 -4.32
CA GLY A 278 27.23 -4.23 -5.20
C GLY A 278 25.82 -3.67 -5.02
N ARG A 279 25.67 -2.54 -4.28
CA ARG A 279 24.39 -1.86 -4.09
C ARG A 279 24.14 -0.83 -5.19
N VAL A 280 22.88 -0.72 -5.59
CA VAL A 280 22.41 0.28 -6.56
C VAL A 280 21.45 1.22 -5.86
N THR A 281 21.80 2.49 -5.79
CA THR A 281 21.03 3.50 -5.05
C THR A 281 20.52 4.59 -5.99
N PHE A 282 19.27 5.00 -5.80
CA PHE A 282 18.64 6.08 -6.55
C PHE A 282 17.95 7.05 -5.59
N ASP A 283 18.35 8.32 -5.65
CA ASP A 283 17.67 9.43 -4.99
C ASP A 283 16.88 10.23 -6.03
N PHE A 284 15.59 10.40 -5.80
CA PHE A 284 14.76 11.19 -6.70
C PHE A 284 13.64 11.90 -5.94
N SER A 285 13.10 12.93 -6.56
CA SER A 285 11.94 13.63 -6.03
C SER A 285 10.98 14.01 -7.14
N PHE A 286 9.71 14.07 -6.80
CA PHE A 286 8.68 14.55 -7.73
C PHE A 286 7.59 15.30 -6.99
N ASN A 287 6.91 16.19 -7.73
CA ASN A 287 5.76 16.93 -7.25
C ASN A 287 4.49 16.34 -7.87
N THR A 288 3.44 16.24 -7.06
CA THR A 288 2.14 15.77 -7.50
C THR A 288 1.04 16.42 -6.65
N LYS A 289 -0.21 16.01 -6.83
CA LYS A 289 -1.33 16.43 -5.98
C LYS A 289 -1.68 15.33 -4.99
N LEU A 290 -1.94 15.69 -3.73
CA LEU A 290 -2.27 14.72 -2.68
C LEU A 290 -3.58 13.97 -2.99
N ASP A 291 -4.58 14.63 -3.56
CA ASP A 291 -5.87 14.04 -3.92
C ASP A 291 -5.87 13.23 -5.23
N LYS A 292 -4.86 13.43 -6.07
CA LYS A 292 -4.70 12.72 -7.37
C LYS A 292 -3.22 12.49 -7.63
N PRO A 293 -2.56 11.62 -6.84
CA PRO A 293 -1.13 11.39 -7.00
C PRO A 293 -0.85 10.73 -8.36
N ARG A 294 0.10 11.30 -9.08
CA ARG A 294 0.62 10.75 -10.34
C ARG A 294 2.14 10.80 -10.30
N VAL A 295 2.78 9.71 -10.68
CA VAL A 295 4.23 9.66 -10.83
C VAL A 295 4.57 10.08 -12.25
N ASP A 296 5.32 11.17 -12.41
CA ASP A 296 5.85 11.56 -13.72
C ASP A 296 7.12 10.75 -14.02
N LEU A 297 6.97 9.74 -14.87
CA LEU A 297 8.05 8.84 -15.28
C LEU A 297 9.13 9.54 -16.12
N ILE A 298 8.85 10.73 -16.67
CA ILE A 298 9.82 11.47 -17.50
C ILE A 298 11.01 11.93 -16.64
N ASN A 299 10.76 12.37 -15.40
CA ASN A 299 11.81 12.77 -14.47
C ASN A 299 12.65 11.58 -13.95
N LEU A 300 12.11 10.37 -13.93
CA LEU A 300 12.82 9.17 -13.50
C LEU A 300 14.06 8.89 -14.37
N LYS A 301 13.99 9.15 -15.69
CA LYS A 301 15.12 8.97 -16.63
C LYS A 301 16.31 9.88 -16.30
N GLY A 302 16.01 11.15 -15.98
CA GLY A 302 17.06 12.12 -15.59
C GLY A 302 17.74 11.71 -14.29
N THR A 303 16.96 11.19 -13.35
CA THR A 303 17.44 10.74 -12.03
C THR A 303 18.31 9.49 -12.13
N ILE A 304 17.94 8.52 -12.95
CA ILE A 304 18.77 7.33 -13.23
C ILE A 304 20.12 7.76 -13.84
N ALA A 305 20.10 8.67 -14.80
CA ALA A 305 21.33 9.17 -15.42
C ALA A 305 22.22 9.93 -14.42
N GLN A 306 21.63 10.70 -13.51
CA GLN A 306 22.37 11.42 -12.48
C GLN A 306 22.97 10.48 -11.42
N ALA A 307 22.22 9.49 -10.96
CA ALA A 307 22.71 8.47 -10.04
C ALA A 307 23.87 7.67 -10.65
N ALA A 308 23.77 7.33 -11.94
CA ALA A 308 24.85 6.69 -12.67
C ALA A 308 26.12 7.54 -12.70
N ALA A 309 25.99 8.83 -13.00
CA ALA A 309 27.13 9.75 -13.04
C ALA A 309 27.79 9.89 -11.66
N GLN A 310 27.02 9.95 -10.58
CA GLN A 310 27.52 10.03 -9.21
C GLN A 310 28.27 8.74 -8.80
N ASN A 311 27.72 7.57 -9.13
CA ASN A 311 28.37 6.29 -8.82
C ASN A 311 29.67 6.08 -9.60
N ILE A 312 29.74 6.55 -10.84
CA ILE A 312 30.97 6.55 -11.63
C ILE A 312 32.01 7.50 -11.00
N ALA A 313 31.61 8.70 -10.59
CA ALA A 313 32.50 9.68 -9.98
C ALA A 313 33.08 9.24 -8.63
N SER A 314 32.42 8.31 -7.93
CA SER A 314 32.88 7.74 -6.64
C SER A 314 33.90 6.60 -6.77
N GLN A 315 34.21 6.14 -7.99
CA GLN A 315 35.16 5.04 -8.22
C GLN A 315 36.60 5.55 -8.38
N PRO A 316 37.63 4.71 -8.08
CA PRO A 316 39.04 5.10 -8.25
C PRO A 316 39.37 5.52 -9.69
N PRO A 317 40.15 6.57 -9.91
CA PRO A 317 40.43 7.16 -11.25
C PRO A 317 40.98 6.18 -12.31
N GLU A 318 41.70 5.18 -11.88
CA GLU A 318 42.36 4.20 -12.76
C GLU A 318 41.39 3.32 -13.58
N ASN A 319 40.17 3.13 -13.04
CA ASN A 319 39.13 2.34 -13.69
C ASN A 319 38.08 3.19 -14.44
N VAL A 320 38.10 4.52 -14.24
CA VAL A 320 37.02 5.41 -14.70
C VAL A 320 37.05 5.60 -16.22
N ILE A 321 38.23 5.74 -16.83
CA ILE A 321 38.32 6.11 -18.26
C ILE A 321 37.86 4.99 -19.19
N GLU A 322 38.21 3.75 -18.89
CA GLU A 322 37.79 2.59 -19.67
C GLU A 322 36.31 2.27 -19.48
N LYS A 323 35.88 2.27 -18.23
CA LYS A 323 34.46 2.11 -17.87
C LYS A 323 33.57 3.25 -18.40
N VAL A 324 34.03 4.51 -18.43
CA VAL A 324 33.28 5.64 -18.99
C VAL A 324 33.04 5.48 -20.49
N LYS A 325 34.03 5.01 -21.24
CA LYS A 325 33.87 4.75 -22.68
C LYS A 325 32.91 3.61 -22.96
N GLU A 326 33.02 2.50 -22.24
CA GLU A 326 32.08 1.38 -22.33
C GLU A 326 30.68 1.79 -21.87
N THR A 327 30.60 2.53 -20.77
CA THR A 327 29.36 3.05 -20.18
C THR A 327 28.65 3.98 -21.14
N ALA A 328 29.35 4.93 -21.76
CA ALA A 328 28.76 5.85 -22.74
C ALA A 328 28.17 5.13 -23.95
N LYS A 329 28.84 4.07 -24.41
CA LYS A 329 28.36 3.21 -25.52
C LYS A 329 27.11 2.43 -25.05
N LYS A 330 27.16 1.77 -23.89
CA LYS A 330 26.06 0.99 -23.31
C LYS A 330 24.86 1.89 -22.94
N PHE A 331 25.11 3.12 -22.46
CA PHE A 331 24.07 4.12 -22.21
C PHE A 331 23.33 4.56 -23.47
N LYS A 332 24.06 4.73 -24.57
CA LYS A 332 23.45 5.07 -25.86
C LYS A 332 22.56 3.94 -26.40
N GLU A 333 22.97 2.70 -26.18
CA GLU A 333 22.23 1.49 -26.54
C GLU A 333 21.03 1.28 -25.62
N PHE A 334 21.20 1.47 -24.30
CA PHE A 334 20.12 1.45 -23.31
C PHE A 334 19.08 2.55 -23.58
N GLY A 335 19.51 3.78 -23.88
CA GLY A 335 18.62 4.87 -24.26
C GLY A 335 17.81 4.60 -25.54
N LYS A 336 18.39 3.86 -26.51
CA LYS A 336 17.65 3.37 -27.67
C LYS A 336 16.64 2.30 -27.31
N SER A 337 17.02 1.30 -26.50
CA SER A 337 16.12 0.23 -26.05
C SER A 337 14.94 0.77 -25.24
N LEU A 338 15.18 1.72 -24.33
CA LEU A 338 14.09 2.41 -23.62
C LEU A 338 13.15 3.15 -24.58
N LYS A 339 13.72 3.82 -25.60
CA LYS A 339 12.93 4.53 -26.62
C LYS A 339 12.05 3.60 -27.45
N ASP A 340 12.53 2.40 -27.72
CA ASP A 340 11.82 1.38 -28.51
C ASP A 340 10.73 0.68 -27.67
N ILE A 341 10.95 0.50 -26.36
CA ILE A 341 9.95 -0.03 -25.42
C ILE A 341 8.77 0.95 -25.30
N PHE A 342 9.05 2.25 -25.19
CA PHE A 342 8.00 3.27 -25.05
C PHE A 342 7.30 3.65 -26.36
N LYS A 343 7.88 3.32 -27.54
CA LYS A 343 7.20 3.50 -28.84
C LYS A 343 6.19 2.39 -29.18
N LYS A 344 6.23 1.27 -28.48
CA LYS A 344 5.27 0.16 -28.66
C LYS A 344 3.99 0.31 -27.86
N GLU A 345 3.89 1.33 -26.98
CA GLU A 345 2.72 1.62 -26.16
C GLU A 345 1.88 2.82 -26.65
N GLU A 346 2.24 3.44 -27.79
CA GLU A 346 1.36 4.34 -28.54
C GLU A 346 0.73 3.56 -29.74
#